data_5ae7517c95269cdede40497ae7dea5ce
#
_entry.id   5ae7517c95269cdede40497ae7dea5ce
#
_cell.length_a   1.000
_cell.length_b   1.000
_cell.length_c   1.000
_cell.angle_alpha   90.00
_cell.angle_beta   90.00
_cell.angle_gamma   90.00
#
_symmetry.space_group_name_H-M   'P 1'
#
loop_
_entity.id
_entity.type
_entity.pdbx_description
1 polymer ?
#
loop_
_entity_poly.entity_id
_entity_poly.type
_entity_poly.pdbx_seq_one_letter_code
_entity_poly.pdbx_strand_id
1 'polypeptide(L)'
;METKQRMIQEYVPGKQVTLLHIIASPQSSIYRNLGLDDAGADAIGILTITPGEAVIIAADVATKSAEVQIGFLDRFGGALVVFGDVASVGAAIAGVQAMFSDVLKFSVTEITRS
;
A
#
# COMPACT_ATOMS: atom_id res chain seq x y z
N MET A 1 13.89 -28.91 14.26
CA MET A 1 13.72 -28.14 14.22
C MET A 1 13.66 -27.56 13.79
N GLU A 2 13.80 -27.66 13.59
CA GLU A 2 13.73 -26.95 13.28
C GLU A 2 13.27 -25.92 13.37
N THR A 3 13.63 -25.42 13.77
CA THR A 3 12.84 -24.31 13.91
C THR A 3 13.49 -23.05 13.58
N LYS A 4 14.64 -22.80 14.00
CA LYS A 4 15.27 -21.56 13.69
C LYS A 4 15.69 -21.46 12.26
N GLN A 5 15.92 -22.55 11.65
CA GLN A 5 16.21 -22.50 10.25
C GLN A 5 15.07 -22.08 9.44
N ARG A 6 13.88 -22.48 9.82
CA ARG A 6 12.72 -22.07 9.10
C ARG A 6 12.54 -20.59 9.13
N MET A 7 12.78 -20.00 10.27
CA MET A 7 12.62 -18.58 10.35
C MET A 7 13.52 -17.85 9.42
N ILE A 8 14.73 -18.29 9.30
CA ILE A 8 15.66 -17.65 8.41
C ILE A 8 15.22 -17.76 6.99
N GLN A 9 14.72 -18.92 6.62
CA GLN A 9 14.33 -19.14 5.25
C GLN A 9 13.11 -18.36 4.87
N GLU A 10 12.23 -18.12 5.80
CA GLU A 10 11.03 -17.41 5.50
C GLU A 10 11.26 -15.93 5.30
N TYR A 11 12.35 -15.44 5.82
CA TYR A 11 12.62 -14.04 5.73
C TYR A 11 13.46 -13.77 4.48
N VAL A 12 12.94 -12.94 3.59
CA VAL A 12 13.65 -12.59 2.36
C VAL A 12 13.89 -11.09 2.41
N PRO A 13 15.13 -10.68 2.72
CA PRO A 13 15.40 -9.25 2.79
C PRO A 13 15.09 -8.60 1.45
N GLY A 14 14.46 -7.46 1.48
CA GLY A 14 14.17 -6.71 0.30
C GLY A 14 12.87 -7.04 -0.39
N LYS A 15 12.12 -8.01 0.13
CA LYS A 15 10.81 -8.33 -0.45
C LYS A 15 9.76 -8.21 0.62
N GLN A 16 9.44 -6.97 0.97
CA GLN A 16 8.54 -6.69 2.08
C GLN A 16 7.61 -5.56 1.74
N VAL A 17 6.35 -5.71 2.12
CA VAL A 17 5.41 -4.61 2.21
C VAL A 17 5.42 -4.18 3.67
N THR A 18 5.93 -3.00 3.94
CA THR A 18 6.24 -2.59 5.31
C THR A 18 5.19 -1.69 5.95
N LEU A 19 4.30 -1.11 5.15
CA LEU A 19 3.21 -0.29 5.67
C LEU A 19 2.02 -0.42 4.75
N LEU A 20 0.84 -0.63 5.35
CA LEU A 20 -0.44 -0.57 4.64
C LEU A 20 -1.38 0.18 5.58
N HIS A 21 -1.67 1.43 5.28
CA HIS A 21 -2.43 2.28 6.20
C HIS A 21 -3.53 3.02 5.46
N ILE A 22 -4.71 3.09 6.08
CA ILE A 22 -5.85 3.80 5.53
C ILE A 22 -6.21 4.92 6.48
N ILE A 23 -6.28 6.15 5.95
CA ILE A 23 -6.74 7.31 6.70
C ILE A 23 -8.15 7.61 6.22
N ALA A 24 -9.13 7.45 7.10
CA ALA A 24 -10.51 7.79 6.77
C ALA A 24 -10.78 9.23 7.15
N SER A 25 -11.43 9.95 6.26
CA SER A 25 -11.79 11.35 6.49
C SER A 25 -10.60 12.20 6.90
N PRO A 26 -9.53 12.22 6.10
CA PRO A 26 -8.36 13.02 6.46
C PRO A 26 -8.72 14.50 6.42
N GLN A 27 -7.97 15.28 7.18
CA GLN A 27 -8.20 16.73 7.18
C GLN A 27 -7.82 17.31 5.83
N SER A 28 -8.54 18.33 5.40
CA SER A 28 -8.32 18.90 4.08
C SER A 28 -6.91 19.43 3.89
N SER A 29 -6.24 19.85 4.96
CA SER A 29 -4.87 20.30 4.88
C SER A 29 -3.91 19.20 4.44
N ILE A 30 -4.25 17.94 4.72
CA ILE A 30 -3.43 16.80 4.28
C ILE A 30 -3.39 16.76 2.76
N TYR A 31 -4.54 16.90 2.11
CA TYR A 31 -4.59 16.89 0.65
C TYR A 31 -3.76 18.02 0.05
N ARG A 32 -3.86 19.22 0.63
CA ARG A 32 -3.09 20.36 0.14
C ARG A 32 -1.59 20.12 0.30
N ASN A 33 -1.18 19.56 1.42
CA ASN A 33 0.24 19.32 1.68
C ASN A 33 0.80 18.25 0.77
N LEU A 34 -0.04 17.35 0.29
CA LEU A 34 0.38 16.34 -0.67
C LEU A 34 0.30 16.85 -2.11
N GLY A 35 -0.23 18.06 -2.31
CA GLY A 35 -0.40 18.58 -3.66
C GLY A 35 -1.59 17.98 -4.37
N LEU A 36 -2.57 17.46 -3.64
CA LEU A 36 -3.73 16.81 -4.21
C LEU A 36 -4.95 17.69 -4.13
N ASP A 37 -5.83 17.47 -5.11
CA ASP A 37 -7.15 18.05 -5.10
C ASP A 37 -8.03 17.18 -4.23
N ASP A 38 -8.80 17.76 -3.33
CA ASP A 38 -9.59 16.94 -2.42
C ASP A 38 -10.99 16.66 -2.93
N ALA A 39 -11.26 16.88 -4.21
CA ALA A 39 -12.59 16.77 -4.77
C ALA A 39 -13.11 15.34 -4.64
N GLY A 40 -14.06 15.14 -3.75
CA GLY A 40 -14.76 13.86 -3.60
C GLY A 40 -13.96 12.75 -2.96
N ALA A 41 -12.79 13.03 -2.44
CA ALA A 41 -12.00 12.00 -1.80
C ALA A 41 -12.32 11.94 -0.32
N ASP A 42 -12.59 10.75 0.19
CA ASP A 42 -12.94 10.51 1.58
C ASP A 42 -11.84 9.81 2.36
N ALA A 43 -10.88 9.25 1.67
CA ALA A 43 -9.85 8.44 2.32
C ALA A 43 -8.56 8.48 1.54
N ILE A 44 -7.48 8.23 2.24
CA ILE A 44 -6.14 8.09 1.66
C ILE A 44 -5.59 6.74 2.09
N GLY A 45 -5.01 6.02 1.13
CA GLY A 45 -4.27 4.80 1.41
C GLY A 45 -2.79 5.05 1.21
N ILE A 46 -1.99 4.60 2.15
CA ILE A 46 -0.54 4.77 2.09
C ILE A 46 0.10 3.40 2.19
N LEU A 47 1.07 3.14 1.32
CA LEU A 47 1.85 1.91 1.46
C LEU A 47 3.31 2.16 1.17
N THR A 48 4.14 1.34 1.78
CA THR A 48 5.57 1.33 1.50
C THR A 48 6.01 -0.10 1.23
N ILE A 49 7.01 -0.24 0.37
CA ILE A 49 7.40 -1.53 -0.14
C ILE A 49 8.89 -1.54 -0.49
N THR A 50 9.51 -2.68 -0.36
CA THR A 50 10.91 -2.91 -0.72
C THR A 50 10.97 -4.18 -1.56
N PRO A 51 11.61 -4.18 -2.73
CA PRO A 51 12.35 -3.07 -3.34
C PRO A 51 11.40 -2.00 -3.88
N GLY A 52 11.92 -0.78 -3.96
CA GLY A 52 11.06 0.36 -4.32
C GLY A 52 10.38 0.22 -5.66
N GLU A 53 11.03 -0.39 -6.63
CA GLU A 53 10.43 -0.56 -7.96
C GLU A 53 9.14 -1.36 -7.91
N ALA A 54 8.97 -2.21 -6.91
CA ALA A 54 7.75 -2.99 -6.79
C ALA A 54 6.52 -2.12 -6.54
N VAL A 55 6.72 -0.85 -6.19
CA VAL A 55 5.59 0.08 -6.02
C VAL A 55 4.82 0.25 -7.33
N ILE A 56 5.47 0.07 -8.46
CA ILE A 56 4.79 0.16 -9.76
C ILE A 56 3.77 -0.96 -9.88
N ILE A 57 4.13 -2.16 -9.44
CA ILE A 57 3.20 -3.29 -9.42
C ILE A 57 2.06 -3.00 -8.44
N ALA A 58 2.39 -2.45 -7.29
CA ALA A 58 1.37 -2.13 -6.29
C ALA A 58 0.37 -1.11 -6.83
N ALA A 59 0.85 -0.11 -7.57
CA ALA A 59 -0.03 0.90 -8.17
C ALA A 59 -0.98 0.27 -9.19
N ASP A 60 -0.47 -0.65 -10.01
CA ASP A 60 -1.29 -1.36 -10.98
C ASP A 60 -2.37 -2.19 -10.28
N VAL A 61 -1.97 -2.95 -9.26
CA VAL A 61 -2.91 -3.79 -8.52
C VAL A 61 -3.98 -2.93 -7.83
N ALA A 62 -3.55 -1.85 -7.19
CA ALA A 62 -4.49 -0.97 -6.48
C ALA A 62 -5.55 -0.41 -7.42
N THR A 63 -5.12 0.10 -8.57
CA THR A 63 -6.05 0.72 -9.50
C THR A 63 -6.93 -0.30 -10.25
N LYS A 64 -6.50 -1.54 -10.31
CA LYS A 64 -7.32 -2.60 -10.88
C LYS A 64 -8.28 -3.18 -9.85
N SER A 65 -7.98 -3.04 -8.57
CA SER A 65 -8.81 -3.62 -7.51
C SER A 65 -10.01 -2.76 -7.15
N ALA A 66 -9.91 -1.46 -7.35
CA ALA A 66 -10.99 -0.54 -6.95
C ALA A 66 -10.82 0.80 -7.65
N GLU A 67 -11.84 1.64 -7.51
CA GLU A 67 -11.84 2.97 -8.11
C GLU A 67 -11.07 3.91 -7.22
N VAL A 68 -9.77 3.93 -7.38
CA VAL A 68 -8.91 4.86 -6.65
C VAL A 68 -8.01 5.58 -7.64
N GLN A 69 -7.51 6.73 -7.22
CA GLN A 69 -6.57 7.51 -8.01
C GLN A 69 -5.23 7.50 -7.30
N ILE A 70 -4.16 7.59 -8.09
CA ILE A 70 -2.82 7.66 -7.53
C ILE A 70 -2.53 9.11 -7.23
N GLY A 71 -2.19 9.37 -5.97
CA GLY A 71 -1.81 10.71 -5.55
C GLY A 71 -0.30 10.92 -5.56
N PHE A 72 0.45 9.85 -5.33
CA PHE A 72 1.90 9.95 -5.23
C PHE A 72 2.49 8.56 -5.45
N LEU A 73 3.55 8.51 -6.21
CA LEU A 73 4.25 7.24 -6.45
C LEU A 73 5.74 7.53 -6.47
N ASP A 74 6.48 6.91 -5.56
CA ASP A 74 7.92 7.06 -5.47
C ASP A 74 8.56 5.70 -5.70
N ARG A 75 9.04 5.47 -6.92
CA ARG A 75 9.63 4.19 -7.27
C ARG A 75 11.02 3.99 -6.67
N PHE A 76 11.64 5.04 -6.19
CA PHE A 76 12.96 4.92 -5.58
C PHE A 76 12.83 4.57 -4.11
N GLY A 77 11.97 5.26 -3.38
CA GLY A 77 11.76 4.96 -1.97
C GLY A 77 10.71 3.89 -1.72
N GLY A 78 9.91 3.55 -2.73
CA GLY A 78 8.90 2.51 -2.57
C GLY A 78 7.67 2.97 -1.81
N ALA A 79 7.18 4.16 -2.09
CA ALA A 79 5.98 4.68 -1.42
C ALA A 79 4.88 4.94 -2.44
N LEU A 80 3.64 4.65 -2.05
CA LEU A 80 2.47 4.88 -2.88
C LEU A 80 1.37 5.48 -2.03
N VAL A 81 0.73 6.52 -2.56
CA VAL A 81 -0.45 7.11 -1.96
C VAL A 81 -1.58 7.04 -2.98
N VAL A 82 -2.70 6.45 -2.56
CA VAL A 82 -3.92 6.43 -3.38
C VAL A 82 -5.02 7.13 -2.61
N PHE A 83 -6.03 7.63 -3.33
CA PHE A 83 -7.14 8.28 -2.68
C PHE A 83 -8.44 7.97 -3.40
N GLY A 84 -9.54 8.07 -2.68
CA GLY A 84 -10.87 7.77 -3.17
C GLY A 84 -11.83 7.70 -2.01
N ASP A 85 -12.97 7.03 -2.20
CA ASP A 85 -13.86 6.83 -1.07
C ASP A 85 -13.30 5.73 -0.17
N VAL A 86 -13.82 5.66 1.06
CA VAL A 86 -13.29 4.75 2.08
C VAL A 86 -13.34 3.30 1.63
N ALA A 87 -14.45 2.89 1.04
CA ALA A 87 -14.62 1.50 0.62
C ALA A 87 -13.64 1.15 -0.50
N SER A 88 -13.46 2.06 -1.47
CA SER A 88 -12.56 1.81 -2.58
C SER A 88 -11.11 1.77 -2.14
N VAL A 89 -10.71 2.69 -1.27
CA VAL A 89 -9.34 2.68 -0.75
C VAL A 89 -9.09 1.40 0.03
N GLY A 90 -10.06 0.98 0.86
CA GLY A 90 -9.93 -0.28 1.59
C GLY A 90 -9.77 -1.47 0.66
N ALA A 91 -10.56 -1.54 -0.40
CA ALA A 91 -10.47 -2.64 -1.36
C ALA A 91 -9.15 -2.61 -2.11
N ALA A 92 -8.65 -1.42 -2.47
CA ALA A 92 -7.40 -1.30 -3.18
C ALA A 92 -6.23 -1.79 -2.32
N ILE A 93 -6.18 -1.36 -1.07
CA ILE A 93 -5.12 -1.74 -0.14
C ILE A 93 -5.17 -3.25 0.14
N ALA A 94 -6.38 -3.79 0.34
CA ALA A 94 -6.53 -5.24 0.56
C ALA A 94 -6.10 -6.04 -0.68
N GLY A 95 -6.40 -5.53 -1.86
CA GLY A 95 -5.97 -6.19 -3.10
C GLY A 95 -4.46 -6.23 -3.23
N VAL A 96 -3.78 -5.15 -2.87
CA VAL A 96 -2.32 -5.13 -2.89
C VAL A 96 -1.78 -6.14 -1.87
N GLN A 97 -2.33 -6.16 -0.67
CA GLN A 97 -1.87 -7.10 0.36
C GLN A 97 -1.99 -8.54 -0.13
N ALA A 98 -3.13 -8.90 -0.70
CA ALA A 98 -3.36 -10.27 -1.14
C ALA A 98 -2.44 -10.64 -2.30
N MET A 99 -2.28 -9.76 -3.28
CA MET A 99 -1.43 -10.06 -4.43
C MET A 99 0.02 -10.26 -4.00
N PHE A 100 0.52 -9.36 -3.17
CA PHE A 100 1.91 -9.43 -2.76
C PHE A 100 2.18 -10.62 -1.84
N SER A 101 1.23 -10.96 -0.98
CA SER A 101 1.37 -12.11 -0.11
C SER A 101 1.22 -13.41 -0.87
N ASP A 102 0.13 -13.56 -1.61
CA ASP A 102 -0.28 -14.86 -2.13
C ASP A 102 0.39 -15.19 -3.46
N VAL A 103 0.63 -14.21 -4.30
CA VAL A 103 1.15 -14.44 -5.64
C VAL A 103 2.63 -14.12 -5.71
N LEU A 104 3.02 -12.95 -5.23
CA LEU A 104 4.40 -12.50 -5.37
C LEU A 104 5.29 -12.92 -4.21
N LYS A 105 4.69 -13.45 -3.15
CA LYS A 105 5.43 -14.03 -2.03
C LYS A 105 6.31 -13.03 -1.29
N PHE A 106 5.82 -11.81 -1.16
CA PHE A 106 6.45 -10.82 -0.28
C PHE A 106 6.00 -11.08 1.14
N SER A 107 6.81 -10.68 2.10
CA SER A 107 6.34 -10.56 3.48
C SER A 107 5.46 -9.32 3.55
N VAL A 108 4.27 -9.45 4.11
CA VAL A 108 3.34 -8.32 4.17
C VAL A 108 2.99 -8.01 5.62
N THR A 109 2.53 -6.80 5.85
CA THR A 109 2.08 -6.35 7.16
C THR A 109 0.57 -6.29 7.19
N GLU A 110 0.03 -6.07 8.38
CA GLU A 110 -1.40 -5.89 8.53
C GLU A 110 -1.83 -4.52 8.06
N ILE A 111 -3.09 -4.40 7.69
CA ILE A 111 -3.66 -3.12 7.31
C ILE A 111 -4.06 -2.39 8.58
N THR A 112 -3.53 -1.17 8.74
CA THR A 112 -3.88 -0.31 9.87
C THR A 112 -4.76 0.84 9.39
N ARG A 113 -5.48 1.44 10.32
CA ARG A 113 -6.43 2.51 10.00
C ARG A 113 -6.36 3.64 11.02
N SER A 114 -6.67 4.82 10.56
CA SER A 114 -6.82 5.97 11.45
C SER A 114 -7.89 6.94 10.95
#